data_f796a922dd5bee77aa8f9097059eba41
#
_entry.id   f796a922dd5bee77aa8f9097059eba41
#
_cell.length_a   1.000
_cell.length_b   1.000
_cell.length_c   1.000
_cell.angle_alpha   90.00
_cell.angle_beta   90.00
_cell.angle_gamma   90.00
#
_symmetry.space_group_name_H-M   'P 1'
#
loop_
_entity.id
_entity.type
_entity.pdbx_description
1 polymer ?
#
loop_
_entity_poly.entity_id
_entity_poly.type
_entity_poly.pdbx_seq_one_letter_code
_entity_poly.pdbx_strand_id
1 'polypeptide(L)' 'MEEPTIMQLAYINGLYGDLDIPYTKRVKPKSVQEASALIDELKDAIEEKKNTPTEEG' A
#
# COMPACT_ATOMS: atom_id res chain seq x y z
N MET A 1 -6.44 -18.97 10.74
CA MET A 1 -5.96 -17.68 10.31
C MET A 1 -6.74 -17.20 9.11
N GLU A 2 -7.19 -15.99 9.13
CA GLU A 2 -8.02 -15.50 8.06
C GLU A 2 -7.18 -14.88 6.96
N GLU A 3 -7.50 -15.23 5.75
CA GLU A 3 -6.83 -14.66 4.59
C GLU A 3 -7.35 -13.26 4.31
N PRO A 4 -6.55 -12.43 3.66
CA PRO A 4 -7.00 -11.09 3.32
C PRO A 4 -8.25 -11.15 2.43
N THR A 5 -9.12 -10.18 2.58
CA THR A 5 -10.30 -10.11 1.75
C THR A 5 -9.94 -9.63 0.35
N ILE A 6 -10.83 -9.92 -0.59
CA ILE A 6 -10.64 -9.46 -1.96
C ILE A 6 -10.59 -7.93 -1.99
N MET A 7 -11.41 -7.29 -1.16
CA MET A 7 -11.42 -5.83 -1.11
C MET A 7 -10.09 -5.29 -0.58
N GLN A 8 -9.52 -5.96 0.42
CA GLN A 8 -8.22 -5.54 0.93
C GLN A 8 -7.14 -5.68 -0.13
N LEU A 9 -7.16 -6.80 -0.85
CA LEU A 9 -6.15 -7.03 -1.88
C LEU A 9 -6.28 -6.03 -3.01
N ALA A 10 -7.51 -5.71 -3.42
CA ALA A 10 -7.72 -4.72 -4.45
C ALA A 10 -7.26 -3.34 -4.00
N TYR A 11 -7.53 -3.01 -2.75
CA TYR A 11 -7.12 -1.72 -2.20
C TYR A 11 -5.60 -1.62 -2.17
N ILE A 12 -4.94 -2.68 -1.73
CA ILE A 12 -3.48 -2.70 -1.67
C ILE A 12 -2.89 -2.53 -3.07
N ASN A 13 -3.47 -3.21 -4.06
CA ASN A 13 -2.99 -3.05 -5.43
C ASN A 13 -3.13 -1.60 -5.91
N GLY A 14 -4.22 -0.96 -5.55
CA GLY A 14 -4.41 0.44 -5.90
C GLY A 14 -3.36 1.34 -5.26
N LEU A 15 -3.06 1.07 -3.99
CA LEU A 15 -2.05 1.86 -3.28
C LEU A 15 -0.67 1.66 -3.89
N TYR A 16 -0.33 0.42 -4.23
CA TYR A 16 0.94 0.15 -4.89
C TYR A 16 1.02 0.87 -6.24
N GLY A 17 -0.10 0.92 -6.96
CA GLY A 17 -0.14 1.63 -8.22
C GLY A 17 0.13 3.11 -8.04
N ASP A 18 -0.44 3.70 -6.99
CA ASP A 18 -0.22 5.11 -6.69
C ASP A 18 1.24 5.39 -6.35
N LEU A 19 1.93 4.42 -5.80
CA LEU A 19 3.34 4.56 -5.44
C LEU A 19 4.27 4.11 -6.56
N ASP A 20 3.71 3.65 -7.68
CA ASP A 20 4.49 3.18 -8.83
C ASP A 20 5.41 2.02 -8.47
N ILE A 21 4.96 1.16 -7.58
CA ILE A 21 5.74 0.00 -7.18
C ILE A 21 5.44 -1.15 -8.14
N PRO A 22 6.45 -1.71 -8.79
CA PRO A 22 6.23 -2.81 -9.75
C PRO A 22 5.75 -4.07 -9.05
N TYR A 23 5.07 -4.92 -9.81
CA TYR A 23 4.51 -6.16 -9.24
C TYR A 23 5.56 -7.03 -8.59
N THR A 24 6.77 -7.03 -9.13
CA THR A 24 7.83 -7.88 -8.61
C THR A 24 8.27 -7.46 -7.21
N LYS A 25 7.96 -6.24 -6.81
CA LYS A 25 8.36 -5.73 -5.50
C LYS A 25 7.20 -5.57 -4.54
N ARG A 26 6.02 -6.03 -4.93
CA ARG A 26 4.85 -5.90 -4.08
C ARG A 26 4.78 -7.04 -3.08
N VAL A 27 4.48 -6.69 -1.84
CA VAL A 27 4.32 -7.68 -0.78
C VAL A 27 2.90 -8.21 -0.81
N LYS A 28 2.76 -9.52 -0.65
CA LYS A 28 1.43 -10.12 -0.56
C LYS A 28 1.16 -10.47 0.90
N PRO A 29 0.17 -9.83 1.51
CA PRO A 29 -0.16 -10.13 2.89
C PRO A 29 -0.74 -11.54 3.00
N LYS A 30 -0.47 -12.19 4.11
CA LYS A 30 -0.93 -13.56 4.32
C LYS A 30 -2.16 -13.65 5.21
N SER A 31 -2.53 -12.55 5.83
CA SER A 31 -3.67 -12.54 6.75
C SER A 31 -4.34 -11.19 6.71
N VAL A 32 -5.55 -11.13 7.29
CA VAL A 32 -6.28 -9.87 7.40
C VAL A 32 -5.46 -8.85 8.17
N GLN A 33 -4.80 -9.30 9.22
CA GLN A 33 -3.98 -8.39 10.04
C GLN A 33 -2.80 -7.85 9.26
N GLU A 34 -2.14 -8.70 8.50
CA GLU A 34 -1.03 -8.24 7.68
C GLU A 34 -1.50 -7.29 6.60
N ALA A 35 -2.64 -7.58 6.01
CA ALA A 35 -3.20 -6.70 4.99
C ALA A 35 -3.54 -5.34 5.57
N SER A 36 -4.12 -5.32 6.76
CA SER A 36 -4.48 -4.07 7.41
C SER A 36 -3.23 -3.24 7.71
N ALA A 37 -2.19 -3.87 8.23
CA ALA A 37 -0.94 -3.19 8.53
C ALA A 37 -0.29 -2.66 7.26
N LEU A 38 -0.33 -3.46 6.19
CA LEU A 38 0.24 -3.04 4.92
C LEU A 38 -0.51 -1.85 4.35
N ILE A 39 -1.83 -1.86 4.45
CA ILE A 39 -2.64 -0.75 3.98
C ILE A 39 -2.24 0.54 4.71
N ASP A 40 -2.10 0.46 6.02
CA ASP A 40 -1.69 1.63 6.81
C ASP A 40 -0.33 2.13 6.37
N GLU A 41 0.60 1.22 6.15
CA GLU A 41 1.94 1.57 5.72
C GLU A 41 1.93 2.26 4.37
N LEU A 42 1.18 1.70 3.43
CA LEU A 42 1.13 2.25 2.09
C LEU A 42 0.43 3.60 2.07
N LYS A 43 -0.63 3.75 2.85
CA LYS A 43 -1.32 5.04 2.95
C LYS A 43 -0.38 6.10 3.52
N ASP A 44 0.40 5.71 4.51
CA ASP A 44 1.37 6.62 5.10
C ASP A 44 2.40 7.06 4.08
N ALA A 45 2.88 6.11 3.28
CA ALA A 45 3.86 6.40 2.24
C ALA A 45 3.29 7.34 1.19
N ILE A 46 2.03 7.13 0.82
CA ILE A 46 1.38 7.99 -0.15
C ILE A 46 1.22 9.40 0.40
N GLU A 47 0.84 9.48 1.66
CA GLU A 47 0.67 10.78 2.31
C GLU A 47 2.00 11.53 2.36
N GLU A 48 3.07 10.84 2.68
CA GLU A 48 4.39 11.44 2.69
C GLU A 48 4.79 11.95 1.31
N LYS A 49 4.48 11.16 0.30
CA LYS A 49 4.78 11.55 -1.05
C LYS A 49 4.06 12.83 -1.44
N LYS A 50 2.80 12.97 -1.01
CA LYS A 50 2.01 14.15 -1.32
C LYS A 50 2.47 15.35 -0.53
N ASN A 51 2.94 15.12 0.69
CA ASN A 51 3.33 16.22 1.57
C ASN A 51 4.78 16.62 1.42
N THR A 52 5.55 15.85 0.69
CA THR A 52 6.95 16.20 0.46
C THR A 52 7.00 17.47 -0.37
N PRO A 53 7.61 18.57 0.15
CA PRO A 53 7.76 19.79 -0.65
C PRO A 53 8.73 19.49 -1.76
N THR A 54 8.32 19.67 -2.88
CA THR A 54 9.24 19.47 -3.99
C THR A 54 10.10 20.69 -4.12
N GLU A 55 10.27 20.71 -3.79
CA GLU A 55 10.64 21.50 -4.12
C GLU A 55 10.78 22.03 -4.77
N GLU A 56 10.66 22.21 -4.68
CA GLU A 56 10.53 22.62 -5.15
C GLU A 56 10.64 22.96 -5.53
N GLY A 57 10.79 23.10 -5.54
CA GLY A 57 10.72 23.71 -5.76
C GLY A 57 10.55 23.81 -5.88
#